data_5668ac0b21966122423890b4cf8739b0
#
_entry.id   5668ac0b21966122423890b4cf8739b0
#
_cell.length_a   1.000
_cell.length_b   1.000
_cell.length_c   1.000
_cell.angle_alpha   90.00
_cell.angle_beta   90.00
_cell.angle_gamma   90.00
#
_symmetry.space_group_name_H-M   'P 1'
#
loop_
_entity.id
_entity.type
_entity.pdbx_description
1 polymer ?
#
loop_
_entity_poly.entity_id
_entity_poly.type
_entity_poly.pdbx_seq_one_letter_code
_entity_poly.pdbx_strand_id
1 'polypeptide(L)'
;MSTAELLDTTADYPRLFEPLDLGFTTIKNRSIMGSMHTGLEEMPDGFERMAAFYAERAAGGIGMIITGGISPNEEGGVAVYDENGNPLFAASKLNTDREADGHRMVTDAVHSADPDVKIVMQILHMGPLAHNPNLVAPSKIRSRISKLTPNELDAEGIEKQIADHANCARLAKQAGYDGVEIIGSAGYLLSTFLVEKTNQRTDEWGGSYENRMRFPLEVVRRVRETVGEDFIVIFRIAAMDMLQGGMSWDEIALLAKELEKAGASIISTHFVWHEANVPTIATMVPRAAFTRVTARVRKEVSIPVITSNRINMPEVAEEVLERGDADLVSMARPMLADSEFMNKAATGRRDEINTCIACNQACLDHTFSMKTTSCLVNPRACHETMLSFEPTSSPKSVAVIGAGPAGLAYSTVAAERGHKVTLFDAADEIGGQFNLAKRVPGKEEFHETLRYYSKMLDKLDVDVRLGERVSAADLEGQGFDHVVVATGITPRVPNIKGIDHPMVVGYIDAIMGRKPIGKKVAVVGAG
;
A
#
# COMPACT_ATOMS: atom_id res chain seq x y z
N MET A 1 17.24 20.88 10.04
CA MET A 1 18.17 20.07 10.87
C MET A 1 19.48 19.93 10.13
N SER A 2 20.62 20.03 10.81
CA SER A 2 21.92 19.78 10.16
C SER A 2 22.12 18.26 9.98
N THR A 3 22.97 17.87 9.02
CA THR A 3 23.37 16.46 8.81
C THR A 3 23.92 15.80 10.09
N ALA A 4 24.45 16.55 11.04
CA ALA A 4 24.95 16.04 12.32
C ALA A 4 23.82 15.73 13.34
N GLU A 5 22.70 16.47 13.29
CA GLU A 5 21.52 16.20 14.14
C GLU A 5 20.73 14.96 13.64
N LEU A 6 20.75 14.69 12.34
CA LEU A 6 20.17 13.47 11.75
C LEU A 6 20.94 12.19 12.13
N LEU A 7 22.27 12.27 12.26
CA LEU A 7 23.11 11.11 12.57
C LEU A 7 22.95 10.57 13.99
N ASP A 8 22.54 11.41 14.96
CA ASP A 8 22.37 10.99 16.37
C ASP A 8 21.01 10.30 16.63
N THR A 9 20.02 10.53 15.76
CA THR A 9 18.63 10.02 15.91
C THR A 9 18.34 8.77 15.07
N THR A 10 19.17 8.44 14.05
CA THR A 10 19.09 7.17 13.30
C THR A 10 19.67 5.99 14.09
N ALA A 11 20.23 6.23 15.28
CA ALA A 11 20.84 5.20 16.14
C ALA A 11 19.89 4.04 16.51
N ASP A 12 18.57 4.31 16.56
CA ASP A 12 17.57 3.29 16.89
C ASP A 12 17.33 2.30 15.74
N TYR A 13 17.60 2.72 14.48
CA TYR A 13 17.32 1.93 13.27
C TYR A 13 18.49 2.00 12.27
N PRO A 14 19.71 1.60 12.67
CA PRO A 14 20.91 1.81 11.86
C PRO A 14 20.89 1.09 10.52
N ARG A 15 20.27 -0.09 10.43
CA ARG A 15 20.16 -0.83 9.17
C ARG A 15 19.15 -0.21 8.22
N LEU A 16 18.02 0.26 8.75
CA LEU A 16 16.97 0.88 7.94
C LEU A 16 17.46 2.17 7.26
N PHE A 17 18.33 2.92 7.93
CA PHE A 17 18.88 4.19 7.43
C PHE A 17 20.24 4.03 6.71
N GLU A 18 20.78 2.82 6.63
CA GLU A 18 21.99 2.55 5.86
C GLU A 18 21.74 2.70 4.35
N PRO A 19 22.55 3.45 3.59
CA PRO A 19 22.40 3.55 2.15
C PRO A 19 22.71 2.21 1.46
N LEU A 20 22.17 2.02 0.26
CA LEU A 20 22.46 0.89 -0.61
C LEU A 20 23.09 1.37 -1.91
N ASP A 21 24.35 0.99 -2.14
CA ASP A 21 25.05 1.24 -3.39
C ASP A 21 24.74 0.14 -4.42
N LEU A 22 24.25 0.53 -5.60
CA LEU A 22 24.00 -0.33 -6.74
C LEU A 22 25.16 -0.31 -7.76
N GLY A 23 26.25 0.41 -7.44
CA GLY A 23 27.42 0.58 -8.32
C GLY A 23 27.30 1.74 -9.30
N PHE A 24 26.12 2.00 -9.83
CA PHE A 24 25.84 3.12 -10.74
C PHE A 24 24.96 4.21 -10.10
N THR A 25 24.29 3.91 -9.01
CA THR A 25 23.50 4.85 -8.21
C THR A 25 23.35 4.35 -6.77
N THR A 26 23.01 5.24 -5.84
CA THR A 26 22.80 4.92 -4.43
C THR A 26 21.36 5.19 -4.04
N ILE A 27 20.75 4.28 -3.28
CA ILE A 27 19.48 4.47 -2.59
C ILE A 27 19.81 4.94 -1.18
N LYS A 28 19.32 6.10 -0.75
CA LYS A 28 19.75 6.80 0.47
C LYS A 28 19.45 6.07 1.79
N ASN A 29 18.48 5.14 1.79
CA ASN A 29 18.16 4.25 2.93
C ASN A 29 17.47 2.97 2.43
N ARG A 30 17.23 2.00 3.32
CA ARG A 30 16.70 0.67 2.96
C ARG A 30 15.17 0.62 2.82
N SER A 31 14.47 1.75 2.91
CA SER A 31 13.01 1.79 2.86
C SER A 31 12.48 2.08 1.46
N ILE A 32 11.42 1.37 1.09
CA ILE A 32 10.74 1.53 -0.19
C ILE A 32 9.25 1.74 0.05
N MET A 33 8.69 2.78 -0.58
CA MET A 33 7.25 2.85 -0.79
C MET A 33 6.89 1.89 -1.92
N GLY A 34 6.34 0.72 -1.58
CA GLY A 34 5.95 -0.28 -2.57
C GLY A 34 4.76 0.16 -3.41
N SER A 35 4.67 -0.38 -4.62
CA SER A 35 3.59 -0.10 -5.56
C SER A 35 2.20 -0.30 -4.96
N MET A 36 1.34 0.68 -5.18
CA MET A 36 -0.10 0.65 -4.89
C MET A 36 -0.84 1.29 -6.05
N HIS A 37 -1.85 0.62 -6.57
CA HIS A 37 -2.80 1.24 -7.47
C HIS A 37 -3.73 2.15 -6.65
N THR A 38 -3.70 3.44 -6.95
CA THR A 38 -4.39 4.46 -6.15
C THR A 38 -5.71 4.92 -6.75
N GLY A 39 -5.92 4.62 -8.03
CA GLY A 39 -7.04 5.16 -8.80
C GLY A 39 -6.84 6.63 -9.22
N LEU A 40 -5.71 7.24 -8.85
CA LEU A 40 -5.31 8.55 -9.38
C LEU A 40 -4.86 8.42 -10.83
N GLU A 41 -4.31 7.26 -11.18
CA GLU A 41 -3.80 6.91 -12.49
C GLU A 41 -4.86 7.06 -13.60
N GLU A 42 -6.15 6.84 -13.28
CA GLU A 42 -7.28 6.92 -14.19
C GLU A 42 -8.04 8.26 -14.13
N MET A 43 -7.64 9.19 -13.26
CA MET A 43 -8.33 10.47 -13.11
C MET A 43 -7.93 11.48 -14.21
N PRO A 44 -8.83 12.41 -14.59
CA PRO A 44 -8.49 13.47 -15.54
C PRO A 44 -7.36 14.38 -15.06
N ASP A 45 -7.28 14.63 -13.74
CA ASP A 45 -6.25 15.40 -13.04
C ASP A 45 -5.18 14.48 -12.39
N GLY A 46 -5.03 13.26 -12.94
CA GLY A 46 -4.23 12.19 -12.34
C GLY A 46 -2.75 12.54 -12.19
N PHE A 47 -2.14 13.18 -13.18
CA PHE A 47 -0.73 13.56 -13.12
C PHE A 47 -0.44 14.55 -11.99
N GLU A 48 -1.26 15.60 -11.84
CA GLU A 48 -1.13 16.60 -10.79
C GLU A 48 -1.32 15.98 -9.38
N ARG A 49 -2.32 15.10 -9.25
CA ARG A 49 -2.62 14.43 -7.99
C ARG A 49 -1.54 13.41 -7.62
N MET A 50 -1.04 12.64 -8.59
CA MET A 50 0.09 11.72 -8.39
C MET A 50 1.37 12.49 -8.02
N ALA A 51 1.62 13.63 -8.66
CA ALA A 51 2.75 14.50 -8.34
C ALA A 51 2.70 14.95 -6.87
N ALA A 52 1.57 15.47 -6.40
CA ALA A 52 1.39 15.87 -5.00
C ALA A 52 1.53 14.67 -4.04
N PHE A 53 0.90 13.55 -4.37
CA PHE A 53 0.93 12.33 -3.56
C PHE A 53 2.35 11.80 -3.36
N TYR A 54 3.13 11.64 -4.43
CA TYR A 54 4.48 11.09 -4.34
C TYR A 54 5.50 12.11 -3.79
N ALA A 55 5.37 13.39 -4.13
CA ALA A 55 6.25 14.44 -3.60
C ALA A 55 6.16 14.55 -2.07
N GLU A 56 4.97 14.42 -1.48
CA GLU A 56 4.81 14.42 -0.03
C GLU A 56 5.54 13.25 0.65
N ARG A 57 5.53 12.04 0.04
CA ARG A 57 6.26 10.87 0.55
C ARG A 57 7.77 11.00 0.35
N ALA A 58 8.20 11.64 -0.74
CA ALA A 58 9.61 11.97 -0.95
C ALA A 58 10.12 12.90 0.14
N ALA A 59 9.41 14.01 0.40
CA ALA A 59 9.70 14.92 1.51
C ALA A 59 9.67 14.22 2.88
N GLY A 60 8.88 13.16 3.03
CA GLY A 60 8.77 12.31 4.21
C GLY A 60 9.97 11.39 4.47
N GLY A 61 11.01 11.42 3.62
CA GLY A 61 12.31 10.76 3.87
C GLY A 61 12.45 9.34 3.31
N ILE A 62 11.51 8.86 2.49
CA ILE A 62 11.60 7.51 1.87
C ILE A 62 12.84 7.39 0.98
N GLY A 63 13.44 6.19 0.88
CA GLY A 63 14.61 5.94 0.02
C GLY A 63 14.24 5.74 -1.45
N MET A 64 13.19 5.00 -1.71
CA MET A 64 12.69 4.74 -3.06
C MET A 64 11.16 4.70 -3.08
N ILE A 65 10.58 5.19 -4.17
CA ILE A 65 9.14 5.10 -4.46
C ILE A 65 8.96 4.20 -5.68
N ILE A 66 8.04 3.22 -5.59
CA ILE A 66 7.56 2.46 -6.74
C ILE A 66 6.11 2.88 -6.98
N THR A 67 5.82 3.41 -8.17
CA THR A 67 4.48 3.92 -8.51
C THR A 67 3.43 2.81 -8.55
N GLY A 68 2.17 3.17 -8.61
CA GLY A 68 1.10 2.27 -9.06
C GLY A 68 1.41 1.68 -10.43
N GLY A 69 0.74 0.58 -10.77
CA GLY A 69 1.00 -0.12 -12.02
C GLY A 69 0.57 0.69 -13.24
N ILE A 70 1.50 0.92 -14.16
CA ILE A 70 1.31 1.62 -15.43
C ILE A 70 1.38 0.62 -16.58
N SER A 71 0.37 0.61 -17.43
CA SER A 71 0.32 -0.36 -18.54
C SER A 71 1.29 0.03 -19.68
N PRO A 72 2.02 -0.94 -20.28
CA PRO A 72 2.87 -0.69 -21.43
C PRO A 72 2.08 -0.52 -22.74
N ASN A 73 0.80 -0.89 -22.76
CA ASN A 73 -0.09 -0.79 -23.91
C ASN A 73 -1.56 -0.84 -23.50
N GLU A 74 -2.48 -0.75 -24.46
CA GLU A 74 -3.92 -0.76 -24.20
C GLU A 74 -4.44 -2.14 -23.76
N GLU A 75 -3.85 -3.23 -24.26
CA GLU A 75 -4.29 -4.60 -23.99
C GLU A 75 -4.06 -4.98 -22.52
N GLY A 76 -3.05 -4.39 -21.89
CA GLY A 76 -2.64 -4.69 -20.54
C GLY A 76 -3.28 -3.86 -19.44
N GLY A 77 -4.04 -2.82 -19.79
CA GLY A 77 -4.53 -1.82 -18.84
C GLY A 77 -6.04 -1.79 -18.62
N VAL A 78 -6.45 -0.69 -18.01
CA VAL A 78 -7.85 -0.30 -17.85
C VAL A 78 -8.20 0.63 -19.01
N ALA A 79 -9.30 0.35 -19.73
CA ALA A 79 -9.82 1.26 -20.72
C ALA A 79 -10.58 2.38 -20.00
N VAL A 80 -10.07 3.61 -20.05
CA VAL A 80 -10.65 4.77 -19.38
C VAL A 80 -11.28 5.70 -20.42
N TYR A 81 -12.52 6.11 -20.17
CA TYR A 81 -13.29 6.97 -21.05
C TYR A 81 -13.87 8.16 -20.28
N ASP A 82 -14.02 9.29 -20.95
CA ASP A 82 -14.75 10.46 -20.44
C ASP A 82 -16.28 10.20 -20.41
N GLU A 83 -17.03 11.15 -19.87
CA GLU A 83 -18.50 11.09 -19.81
C GLU A 83 -19.20 11.01 -21.18
N ASN A 84 -18.49 11.34 -22.26
CA ASN A 84 -18.98 11.29 -23.64
C ASN A 84 -18.54 10.00 -24.36
N GLY A 85 -17.80 9.10 -23.68
CA GLY A 85 -17.29 7.86 -24.24
C GLY A 85 -16.01 8.00 -25.07
N ASN A 86 -15.29 9.13 -24.99
CA ASN A 86 -14.01 9.28 -25.65
C ASN A 86 -12.89 8.74 -24.77
N PRO A 87 -11.83 8.13 -25.35
CA PRO A 87 -10.67 7.69 -24.57
C PRO A 87 -10.06 8.84 -23.77
N LEU A 88 -9.93 8.64 -22.45
CA LEU A 88 -9.33 9.63 -21.56
C LEU A 88 -7.80 9.56 -21.67
N PHE A 89 -7.15 10.72 -21.72
CA PHE A 89 -5.71 10.83 -21.54
C PHE A 89 -5.40 10.72 -20.03
N ALA A 90 -4.95 9.55 -19.61
CA ALA A 90 -4.75 9.21 -18.20
C ALA A 90 -3.31 8.74 -17.95
N ALA A 91 -2.89 8.78 -16.68
CA ALA A 91 -1.56 8.37 -16.25
C ALA A 91 -1.39 6.83 -16.16
N SER A 92 -2.46 6.06 -16.37
CA SER A 92 -2.46 4.59 -16.20
C SER A 92 -1.75 3.80 -17.31
N LYS A 93 -1.27 4.50 -18.36
CA LYS A 93 -0.57 3.90 -19.50
C LYS A 93 0.64 4.76 -19.91
N LEU A 94 1.70 4.10 -20.41
CA LEU A 94 2.86 4.78 -20.95
C LEU A 94 3.38 4.04 -22.18
N ASN A 95 2.97 4.50 -23.39
CA ASN A 95 3.47 3.98 -24.66
C ASN A 95 3.69 5.05 -25.75
N THR A 96 3.49 6.31 -25.42
CA THR A 96 3.69 7.47 -26.31
C THR A 96 4.52 8.57 -25.64
N ASP A 97 5.19 9.42 -26.43
CA ASP A 97 5.95 10.57 -25.92
C ASP A 97 5.04 11.58 -25.19
N ARG A 98 3.79 11.75 -25.63
CA ARG A 98 2.82 12.62 -24.96
C ARG A 98 2.51 12.14 -23.53
N GLU A 99 2.38 10.82 -23.32
CA GLU A 99 2.19 10.25 -21.97
C GLU A 99 3.46 10.44 -21.12
N ALA A 100 4.66 10.30 -21.72
CA ALA A 100 5.92 10.56 -21.03
C ALA A 100 6.02 12.01 -20.52
N ASP A 101 5.53 13.00 -21.30
CA ASP A 101 5.49 14.39 -20.86
C ASP A 101 4.57 14.60 -19.65
N GLY A 102 3.45 13.88 -19.57
CA GLY A 102 2.58 13.88 -18.38
C GLY A 102 3.28 13.26 -17.16
N HIS A 103 3.93 12.12 -17.33
CA HIS A 103 4.69 11.44 -16.27
C HIS A 103 5.87 12.26 -15.76
N ARG A 104 6.47 13.13 -16.59
CA ARG A 104 7.55 14.04 -16.16
C ARG A 104 7.11 14.98 -15.05
N MET A 105 5.86 15.43 -15.03
CA MET A 105 5.34 16.23 -13.93
C MET A 105 5.46 15.51 -12.58
N VAL A 106 5.24 14.20 -12.57
CA VAL A 106 5.33 13.38 -11.35
C VAL A 106 6.78 13.24 -10.89
N THR A 107 7.69 12.92 -11.80
CA THR A 107 9.12 12.73 -11.46
C THR A 107 9.77 14.05 -11.04
N ASP A 108 9.47 15.16 -11.73
CA ASP A 108 9.96 16.49 -11.39
C ASP A 108 9.49 16.92 -9.98
N ALA A 109 8.23 16.64 -9.63
CA ALA A 109 7.70 16.95 -8.31
C ALA A 109 8.41 16.16 -7.20
N VAL A 110 8.67 14.86 -7.43
CA VAL A 110 9.39 14.00 -6.47
C VAL A 110 10.83 14.47 -6.28
N HIS A 111 11.59 14.67 -7.37
CA HIS A 111 12.97 15.11 -7.29
C HIS A 111 13.13 16.56 -6.77
N SER A 112 12.10 17.42 -6.98
CA SER A 112 12.07 18.76 -6.38
C SER A 112 11.82 18.70 -4.87
N ALA A 113 11.04 17.73 -4.40
CA ALA A 113 10.77 17.54 -2.98
C ALA A 113 11.99 16.95 -2.24
N ASP A 114 12.67 15.98 -2.88
CA ASP A 114 13.91 15.39 -2.38
C ASP A 114 14.72 14.79 -3.55
N PRO A 115 15.87 15.39 -3.91
CA PRO A 115 16.68 14.96 -5.06
C PRO A 115 17.37 13.59 -4.85
N ASP A 116 17.49 13.10 -3.62
CA ASP A 116 18.13 11.83 -3.29
C ASP A 116 17.16 10.64 -3.32
N VAL A 117 15.84 10.89 -3.40
CA VAL A 117 14.83 9.85 -3.54
C VAL A 117 14.85 9.27 -4.95
N LYS A 118 14.80 7.95 -5.06
CA LYS A 118 14.62 7.27 -6.34
C LYS A 118 13.14 7.03 -6.61
N ILE A 119 12.66 7.40 -7.80
CA ILE A 119 11.31 7.07 -8.27
C ILE A 119 11.37 6.07 -9.40
N VAL A 120 10.72 4.93 -9.21
CA VAL A 120 10.69 3.76 -10.11
C VAL A 120 9.26 3.54 -10.57
N MET A 121 9.05 3.42 -11.87
CA MET A 121 7.71 3.16 -12.42
C MET A 121 7.44 1.65 -12.48
N GLN A 122 6.34 1.18 -11.91
CA GLN A 122 5.94 -0.22 -12.10
C GLN A 122 5.29 -0.42 -13.47
N ILE A 123 5.90 -1.25 -14.33
CA ILE A 123 5.30 -1.69 -15.59
C ILE A 123 4.37 -2.88 -15.29
N LEU A 124 3.07 -2.65 -15.43
CA LEU A 124 2.03 -3.62 -15.15
C LEU A 124 1.20 -3.94 -16.40
N HIS A 125 1.41 -5.11 -16.97
CA HIS A 125 0.49 -5.67 -17.96
C HIS A 125 -0.43 -6.68 -17.27
N MET A 126 -1.70 -6.31 -17.07
CA MET A 126 -2.66 -7.10 -16.27
C MET A 126 -3.00 -8.46 -16.91
N GLY A 127 -2.70 -8.66 -18.20
CA GLY A 127 -2.94 -9.92 -18.88
C GLY A 127 -4.41 -10.34 -18.82
N PRO A 128 -4.72 -11.59 -18.36
CA PRO A 128 -6.10 -12.08 -18.27
C PRO A 128 -6.97 -11.35 -17.24
N LEU A 129 -6.37 -10.45 -16.44
CA LEU A 129 -7.07 -9.61 -15.46
C LEU A 129 -7.30 -8.19 -15.96
N ALA A 130 -6.91 -7.84 -17.19
CA ALA A 130 -7.12 -6.51 -17.75
C ALA A 130 -8.61 -6.18 -17.92
N HIS A 131 -8.93 -4.91 -17.71
CA HIS A 131 -10.31 -4.41 -17.74
C HIS A 131 -10.65 -3.81 -19.11
N ASN A 132 -10.38 -4.57 -20.18
CA ASN A 132 -10.71 -4.19 -21.56
C ASN A 132 -11.03 -5.45 -22.39
N PRO A 133 -11.76 -5.34 -23.52
CA PRO A 133 -12.17 -6.49 -24.33
C PRO A 133 -11.02 -7.16 -25.10
N ASN A 134 -9.87 -6.48 -25.25
CA ASN A 134 -8.72 -6.94 -26.03
C ASN A 134 -7.65 -7.63 -25.17
N LEU A 135 -7.97 -7.96 -23.92
CA LEU A 135 -7.04 -8.61 -22.99
C LEU A 135 -6.43 -9.88 -23.58
N VAL A 136 -5.16 -10.14 -23.25
CA VAL A 136 -4.35 -11.21 -23.81
C VAL A 136 -3.73 -12.09 -22.74
N ALA A 137 -3.37 -13.32 -23.09
CA ALA A 137 -2.67 -14.27 -22.23
C ALA A 137 -1.91 -15.31 -23.08
N PRO A 138 -1.00 -16.13 -22.48
CA PRO A 138 -0.31 -17.21 -23.20
C PRO A 138 -1.26 -18.27 -23.76
N SER A 139 -2.41 -18.49 -23.12
CA SER A 139 -3.43 -19.42 -23.54
C SER A 139 -4.83 -18.87 -23.27
N LYS A 140 -5.84 -19.30 -24.04
CA LYS A 140 -7.22 -18.85 -23.93
C LYS A 140 -7.93 -19.38 -22.66
N ILE A 141 -7.36 -19.10 -21.50
CA ILE A 141 -7.85 -19.57 -20.20
C ILE A 141 -8.36 -18.38 -19.38
N ARG A 142 -9.65 -18.40 -19.05
CA ARG A 142 -10.27 -17.36 -18.23
C ARG A 142 -9.87 -17.50 -16.77
N SER A 143 -9.41 -16.41 -16.13
CA SER A 143 -9.22 -16.33 -14.69
C SER A 143 -10.55 -16.47 -13.93
N ARG A 144 -10.53 -17.11 -12.76
CA ARG A 144 -11.73 -17.26 -11.88
C ARG A 144 -12.33 -15.93 -11.46
N ILE A 145 -11.50 -14.89 -11.33
CA ILE A 145 -11.89 -13.57 -10.85
C ILE A 145 -12.18 -12.59 -11.99
N SER A 146 -11.97 -12.99 -13.26
CA SER A 146 -12.31 -12.19 -14.44
C SER A 146 -13.64 -12.62 -15.07
N LYS A 147 -14.38 -11.65 -15.60
CA LYS A 147 -15.58 -11.90 -16.42
C LYS A 147 -15.25 -12.19 -17.88
N LEU A 148 -14.07 -11.78 -18.33
CA LEU A 148 -13.62 -11.86 -19.72
C LEU A 148 -12.70 -13.06 -19.93
N THR A 149 -12.66 -13.58 -21.17
CA THR A 149 -11.73 -14.61 -21.60
C THR A 149 -10.67 -13.96 -22.47
N PRO A 150 -9.36 -14.14 -22.17
CA PRO A 150 -8.30 -13.51 -22.94
C PRO A 150 -8.18 -14.10 -24.35
N ASN A 151 -7.65 -13.30 -25.27
CA ASN A 151 -7.14 -13.76 -26.52
C ASN A 151 -5.78 -14.44 -26.31
N GLU A 152 -5.57 -15.58 -26.96
CA GLU A 152 -4.25 -16.23 -26.94
C GLU A 152 -3.28 -15.46 -27.83
N LEU A 153 -2.09 -15.19 -27.32
CA LEU A 153 -1.02 -14.54 -28.07
C LEU A 153 -0.41 -15.52 -29.08
N ASP A 154 -0.30 -15.11 -30.33
CA ASP A 154 0.56 -15.76 -31.32
C ASP A 154 2.02 -15.26 -31.19
N ALA A 155 2.91 -15.72 -32.04
CA ALA A 155 4.34 -15.35 -32.00
C ALA A 155 4.55 -13.84 -32.22
N GLU A 156 3.79 -13.23 -33.14
CA GLU A 156 3.86 -11.79 -33.41
C GLU A 156 3.30 -10.99 -32.21
N GLY A 157 2.22 -11.44 -31.61
CA GLY A 157 1.66 -10.85 -30.40
C GLY A 157 2.61 -10.92 -29.20
N ILE A 158 3.37 -12.02 -29.03
CA ILE A 158 4.38 -12.15 -27.98
C ILE A 158 5.52 -11.15 -28.20
N GLU A 159 6.06 -11.06 -29.43
CA GLU A 159 7.12 -10.10 -29.75
C GLU A 159 6.66 -8.64 -29.55
N LYS A 160 5.39 -8.35 -29.92
CA LYS A 160 4.77 -7.05 -29.64
C LYS A 160 4.76 -6.73 -28.13
N GLN A 161 4.37 -7.69 -27.29
CA GLN A 161 4.36 -7.46 -25.84
C GLN A 161 5.76 -7.20 -25.29
N ILE A 162 6.79 -7.91 -25.78
CA ILE A 162 8.20 -7.67 -25.41
C ILE A 162 8.61 -6.26 -25.82
N ALA A 163 8.33 -5.88 -27.07
CA ALA A 163 8.67 -4.54 -27.58
C ALA A 163 7.96 -3.41 -26.83
N ASP A 164 6.68 -3.59 -26.48
CA ASP A 164 5.89 -2.62 -25.73
C ASP A 164 6.46 -2.39 -24.31
N HIS A 165 6.90 -3.46 -23.61
CA HIS A 165 7.58 -3.32 -22.32
C HIS A 165 8.89 -2.54 -22.44
N ALA A 166 9.70 -2.82 -23.45
CA ALA A 166 10.94 -2.11 -23.71
C ALA A 166 10.70 -0.63 -24.05
N ASN A 167 9.69 -0.34 -24.90
CA ASN A 167 9.30 1.04 -25.21
C ASN A 167 8.78 1.78 -23.99
N CYS A 168 7.97 1.13 -23.15
CA CYS A 168 7.49 1.70 -21.90
C CYS A 168 8.65 2.08 -20.96
N ALA A 169 9.65 1.22 -20.82
CA ALA A 169 10.85 1.50 -20.02
C ALA A 169 11.68 2.66 -20.62
N ARG A 170 11.82 2.75 -21.95
CA ARG A 170 12.46 3.87 -22.64
C ARG A 170 11.75 5.20 -22.33
N LEU A 171 10.45 5.19 -22.42
CA LEU A 171 9.62 6.37 -22.14
C LEU A 171 9.65 6.75 -20.65
N ALA A 172 9.70 5.77 -19.74
CA ALA A 172 9.89 6.02 -18.32
C ALA A 172 11.23 6.73 -18.06
N LYS A 173 12.35 6.25 -18.65
CA LYS A 173 13.66 6.93 -18.58
C LYS A 173 13.58 8.36 -19.15
N GLN A 174 12.90 8.53 -20.28
CA GLN A 174 12.66 9.86 -20.89
C GLN A 174 11.85 10.78 -19.99
N ALA A 175 10.87 10.25 -19.25
CA ALA A 175 10.04 10.99 -18.31
C ALA A 175 10.75 11.31 -16.98
N GLY A 176 12.01 10.90 -16.78
CA GLY A 176 12.79 11.23 -15.59
C GLY A 176 12.69 10.21 -14.45
N TYR A 177 12.12 9.02 -14.67
CA TYR A 177 12.19 7.94 -13.69
C TYR A 177 13.62 7.43 -13.53
N ASP A 178 14.00 7.03 -12.32
CA ASP A 178 15.31 6.42 -12.01
C ASP A 178 15.37 4.92 -12.37
N GLY A 179 14.20 4.31 -12.61
CA GLY A 179 14.09 2.91 -12.92
C GLY A 179 12.68 2.45 -13.27
N VAL A 180 12.57 1.14 -13.54
CA VAL A 180 11.31 0.43 -13.73
C VAL A 180 11.25 -0.82 -12.87
N GLU A 181 10.06 -1.17 -12.37
CA GLU A 181 9.75 -2.48 -11.78
C GLU A 181 8.86 -3.26 -12.74
N ILE A 182 9.34 -4.38 -13.27
CA ILE A 182 8.59 -5.29 -14.14
C ILE A 182 7.87 -6.30 -13.26
N ILE A 183 6.53 -6.35 -13.32
CA ILE A 183 5.78 -7.27 -12.46
C ILE A 183 5.60 -8.64 -13.13
N GLY A 184 6.27 -9.65 -12.57
CA GLY A 184 6.18 -11.06 -12.96
C GLY A 184 5.46 -11.94 -11.94
N SER A 185 4.38 -11.43 -11.31
CA SER A 185 3.70 -12.10 -10.20
C SER A 185 2.20 -11.89 -10.24
N ALA A 186 1.47 -12.37 -9.24
CA ALA A 186 0.07 -12.10 -8.92
C ALA A 186 -1.00 -12.62 -9.92
N GLY A 187 -0.63 -13.29 -10.99
CA GLY A 187 -1.56 -13.73 -12.04
C GLY A 187 -1.65 -12.78 -13.23
N TYR A 188 -0.75 -11.79 -13.29
CA TYR A 188 -0.61 -10.88 -14.43
C TYR A 188 0.14 -11.52 -15.60
N LEU A 189 0.26 -10.84 -16.74
CA LEU A 189 0.71 -11.43 -17.99
C LEU A 189 1.98 -12.28 -17.84
N LEU A 190 3.07 -11.70 -17.28
CA LEU A 190 4.36 -12.41 -17.21
C LEU A 190 4.27 -13.66 -16.33
N SER A 191 3.58 -13.58 -15.18
CA SER A 191 3.41 -14.74 -14.30
C SER A 191 2.52 -15.82 -14.91
N THR A 192 1.58 -15.48 -15.80
CA THR A 192 0.75 -16.48 -16.48
C THR A 192 1.52 -17.31 -17.50
N PHE A 193 2.65 -16.82 -18.03
CA PHE A 193 3.57 -17.64 -18.82
C PHE A 193 4.32 -18.66 -17.97
N LEU A 194 4.68 -18.32 -16.74
CA LEU A 194 5.51 -19.15 -15.84
C LEU A 194 4.80 -20.40 -15.33
N VAL A 195 3.47 -20.34 -15.14
CA VAL A 195 2.70 -21.39 -14.48
C VAL A 195 2.00 -22.28 -15.52
N GLU A 196 2.26 -23.59 -15.47
CA GLU A 196 1.70 -24.58 -16.40
C GLU A 196 0.17 -24.53 -16.48
N LYS A 197 -0.52 -24.30 -15.36
CA LYS A 197 -1.97 -24.17 -15.31
C LYS A 197 -2.53 -23.10 -16.24
N THR A 198 -1.79 -22.00 -16.46
CA THR A 198 -2.20 -20.85 -17.27
C THR A 198 -1.51 -20.79 -18.62
N ASN A 199 -0.41 -21.55 -18.79
CA ASN A 199 0.33 -21.67 -20.04
C ASN A 199 0.28 -23.10 -20.57
N GLN A 200 -0.67 -23.36 -21.46
CA GLN A 200 -0.92 -24.65 -22.10
C GLN A 200 -0.32 -24.71 -23.51
N ARG A 201 0.63 -23.82 -23.82
CA ARG A 201 1.30 -23.77 -25.14
C ARG A 201 2.21 -24.97 -25.34
N THR A 202 2.38 -25.34 -26.61
CA THR A 202 3.25 -26.45 -27.04
C THR A 202 4.42 -25.99 -27.92
N ASP A 203 4.53 -24.68 -28.11
CA ASP A 203 5.64 -24.04 -28.83
C ASP A 203 6.81 -23.67 -27.88
N GLU A 204 7.74 -22.88 -28.38
CA GLU A 204 8.93 -22.44 -27.63
C GLU A 204 8.64 -21.52 -26.42
N TRP A 205 7.38 -21.11 -26.21
CA TRP A 205 6.92 -20.27 -25.11
C TRP A 205 6.15 -21.05 -24.04
N GLY A 206 6.04 -22.37 -24.18
CA GLY A 206 5.31 -23.24 -23.24
C GLY A 206 5.90 -24.63 -23.12
N GLY A 207 5.26 -25.51 -22.34
CA GLY A 207 5.75 -26.86 -22.05
C GLY A 207 6.80 -26.88 -20.95
N SER A 208 8.09 -27.05 -21.29
CA SER A 208 9.18 -27.08 -20.29
C SER A 208 9.28 -25.75 -19.52
N TYR A 209 9.87 -25.80 -18.32
CA TYR A 209 10.03 -24.56 -17.53
C TYR A 209 10.95 -23.55 -18.20
N GLU A 210 11.99 -24.01 -18.87
CA GLU A 210 12.90 -23.18 -19.68
C GLU A 210 12.14 -22.39 -20.75
N ASN A 211 11.16 -23.01 -21.39
CA ASN A 211 10.29 -22.34 -22.36
C ASN A 211 9.33 -21.37 -21.66
N ARG A 212 8.73 -21.77 -20.54
CA ARG A 212 7.79 -20.93 -19.80
C ARG A 212 8.43 -19.66 -19.22
N MET A 213 9.68 -19.71 -18.79
CA MET A 213 10.40 -18.53 -18.31
C MET A 213 11.00 -17.68 -19.44
N ARG A 214 11.00 -18.15 -20.69
CA ARG A 214 11.56 -17.41 -21.84
C ARG A 214 10.96 -16.01 -21.99
N PHE A 215 9.63 -15.89 -21.94
CA PHE A 215 8.94 -14.62 -22.15
C PHE A 215 9.35 -13.55 -21.08
N PRO A 216 9.25 -13.79 -19.77
CA PRO A 216 9.70 -12.79 -18.79
C PRO A 216 11.20 -12.49 -18.88
N LEU A 217 12.05 -13.45 -19.24
CA LEU A 217 13.48 -13.21 -19.43
C LEU A 217 13.77 -12.33 -20.66
N GLU A 218 13.09 -12.55 -21.78
CA GLU A 218 13.21 -11.71 -22.98
C GLU A 218 12.72 -10.28 -22.70
N VAL A 219 11.64 -10.11 -21.92
CA VAL A 219 11.20 -8.78 -21.49
C VAL A 219 12.29 -8.06 -20.71
N VAL A 220 12.92 -8.71 -19.72
CA VAL A 220 14.00 -8.10 -18.91
C VAL A 220 15.21 -7.77 -19.77
N ARG A 221 15.66 -8.68 -20.64
CA ARG A 221 16.81 -8.44 -21.56
C ARG A 221 16.55 -7.24 -22.45
N ARG A 222 15.41 -7.22 -23.14
CA ARG A 222 15.04 -6.15 -24.06
C ARG A 222 14.90 -4.81 -23.36
N VAL A 223 14.33 -4.80 -22.14
CA VAL A 223 14.29 -3.60 -21.30
C VAL A 223 15.71 -3.13 -20.97
N ARG A 224 16.59 -4.03 -20.46
CA ARG A 224 17.98 -3.69 -20.11
C ARG A 224 18.76 -3.15 -21.33
N GLU A 225 18.66 -3.82 -22.49
CA GLU A 225 19.27 -3.36 -23.74
C GLU A 225 18.80 -1.95 -24.14
N THR A 226 17.53 -1.65 -23.90
CA THR A 226 16.91 -0.38 -24.27
C THR A 226 17.30 0.76 -23.33
N VAL A 227 17.37 0.52 -22.02
CA VAL A 227 17.62 1.58 -21.03
C VAL A 227 19.10 1.73 -20.65
N GLY A 228 19.96 0.76 -20.99
CA GLY A 228 21.40 0.77 -20.66
C GLY A 228 21.68 0.32 -19.23
N GLU A 229 22.94 0.41 -18.78
CA GLU A 229 23.41 -0.15 -17.50
C GLU A 229 23.17 0.79 -16.29
N ASP A 230 22.98 2.08 -16.52
CA ASP A 230 22.85 3.13 -15.52
C ASP A 230 21.38 3.42 -15.14
N PHE A 231 20.53 2.42 -15.20
CA PHE A 231 19.10 2.53 -14.91
C PHE A 231 18.62 1.36 -14.04
N ILE A 232 17.83 1.62 -13.01
CA ILE A 232 17.34 0.58 -12.11
C ILE A 232 16.30 -0.28 -12.84
N VAL A 233 16.53 -1.60 -12.92
CA VAL A 233 15.58 -2.58 -13.44
C VAL A 233 15.27 -3.57 -12.34
N ILE A 234 14.08 -3.47 -11.79
CA ILE A 234 13.57 -4.38 -10.74
C ILE A 234 12.67 -5.41 -11.41
N PHE A 235 12.79 -6.68 -11.01
CA PHE A 235 11.80 -7.69 -11.36
C PHE A 235 11.05 -8.15 -10.12
N ARG A 236 9.72 -8.06 -10.14
CA ARG A 236 8.86 -8.49 -9.04
C ARG A 236 8.44 -9.94 -9.24
N ILE A 237 9.21 -10.86 -8.62
CA ILE A 237 9.02 -12.30 -8.72
C ILE A 237 7.92 -12.80 -7.78
N ALA A 238 7.12 -13.78 -8.22
CA ALA A 238 6.25 -14.54 -7.34
C ALA A 238 7.09 -15.55 -6.53
N ALA A 239 7.49 -15.17 -5.31
CA ALA A 239 8.29 -16.04 -4.43
C ALA A 239 7.45 -17.16 -3.80
N MET A 240 6.13 -17.04 -3.85
CA MET A 240 5.16 -18.05 -3.41
C MET A 240 3.80 -17.78 -4.05
N ASP A 241 3.33 -18.66 -4.91
CA ASP A 241 2.06 -18.47 -5.62
C ASP A 241 0.82 -18.74 -4.75
N MET A 242 0.92 -19.64 -3.78
CA MET A 242 -0.20 -20.14 -2.96
C MET A 242 -1.39 -20.64 -3.82
N LEU A 243 -1.07 -21.18 -4.97
CA LEU A 243 -1.99 -21.69 -5.97
C LEU A 243 -1.68 -23.15 -6.24
N GLN A 244 -2.73 -23.98 -6.40
CA GLN A 244 -2.53 -25.37 -6.82
C GLN A 244 -1.95 -25.40 -8.23
N GLY A 245 -0.81 -26.05 -8.42
CA GLY A 245 -0.06 -26.08 -9.68
C GLY A 245 0.71 -24.78 -9.96
N GLY A 246 0.99 -23.97 -8.95
CA GLY A 246 1.93 -22.86 -9.03
C GLY A 246 3.38 -23.33 -9.13
N MET A 247 4.32 -22.38 -9.23
CA MET A 247 5.75 -22.68 -9.35
C MET A 247 6.29 -23.43 -8.12
N SER A 248 7.15 -24.42 -8.36
CA SER A 248 7.96 -25.07 -7.34
C SER A 248 9.07 -24.13 -6.85
N TRP A 249 9.67 -24.46 -5.70
CA TRP A 249 10.83 -23.70 -5.21
C TRP A 249 12.02 -23.74 -6.19
N ASP A 250 12.29 -24.88 -6.81
CA ASP A 250 13.40 -25.03 -7.75
C ASP A 250 13.20 -24.16 -9.00
N GLU A 251 11.96 -24.06 -9.48
CA GLU A 251 11.59 -23.16 -10.56
C GLU A 251 11.76 -21.68 -10.18
N ILE A 252 11.34 -21.29 -8.97
CA ILE A 252 11.52 -19.92 -8.45
C ILE A 252 13.01 -19.57 -8.33
N ALA A 253 13.81 -20.46 -7.77
CA ALA A 253 15.26 -20.27 -7.61
C ALA A 253 15.98 -20.17 -8.95
N LEU A 254 15.60 -21.01 -9.92
CA LEU A 254 16.14 -20.95 -11.29
C LEU A 254 15.77 -19.62 -11.97
N LEU A 255 14.50 -19.22 -11.89
CA LEU A 255 14.05 -17.95 -12.46
C LEU A 255 14.80 -16.75 -11.87
N ALA A 256 14.99 -16.72 -10.54
CA ALA A 256 15.72 -15.63 -9.89
C ALA A 256 17.15 -15.49 -10.44
N LYS A 257 17.89 -16.60 -10.61
CA LYS A 257 19.24 -16.62 -11.19
C LYS A 257 19.26 -16.17 -12.65
N GLU A 258 18.29 -16.61 -13.44
CA GLU A 258 18.23 -16.24 -14.86
C GLU A 258 17.79 -14.76 -15.03
N LEU A 259 16.97 -14.21 -14.13
CA LEU A 259 16.62 -12.78 -14.12
C LEU A 259 17.84 -11.89 -13.82
N GLU A 260 18.70 -12.29 -12.87
CA GLU A 260 19.97 -11.61 -12.60
C GLU A 260 20.86 -11.60 -13.86
N LYS A 261 21.02 -12.74 -14.53
CA LYS A 261 21.76 -12.85 -15.79
C LYS A 261 21.14 -12.06 -16.95
N ALA A 262 19.81 -11.92 -16.95
CA ALA A 262 19.08 -11.14 -17.94
C ALA A 262 19.23 -9.62 -17.74
N GLY A 263 19.83 -9.17 -16.62
CA GLY A 263 20.14 -7.77 -16.36
C GLY A 263 19.20 -7.08 -15.35
N ALA A 264 18.47 -7.84 -14.52
CA ALA A 264 17.78 -7.25 -13.37
C ALA A 264 18.83 -6.68 -12.37
N SER A 265 18.59 -5.48 -11.85
CA SER A 265 19.43 -4.86 -10.83
C SER A 265 19.00 -5.25 -9.41
N ILE A 266 17.71 -5.57 -9.21
CA ILE A 266 17.10 -5.89 -7.92
C ILE A 266 15.98 -6.91 -8.16
N ILE A 267 15.84 -7.87 -7.25
CA ILE A 267 14.67 -8.76 -7.20
C ILE A 267 13.72 -8.28 -6.12
N SER A 268 12.45 -8.03 -6.45
CA SER A 268 11.38 -7.72 -5.50
C SER A 268 10.50 -8.95 -5.28
N THR A 269 10.28 -9.37 -4.04
CA THR A 269 9.47 -10.56 -3.76
C THR A 269 8.00 -10.21 -3.59
N HIS A 270 7.15 -11.01 -4.20
CA HIS A 270 5.70 -10.97 -4.07
C HIS A 270 5.17 -12.32 -3.58
N PHE A 271 4.08 -12.29 -2.82
CA PHE A 271 3.47 -13.48 -2.24
C PHE A 271 1.99 -13.49 -2.64
N VAL A 272 1.54 -14.63 -3.15
CA VAL A 272 0.18 -14.96 -3.51
C VAL A 272 -0.27 -14.43 -4.89
N TRP A 273 -1.06 -15.24 -5.58
CA TRP A 273 -1.85 -14.80 -6.73
C TRP A 273 -3.18 -14.21 -6.27
N HIS A 274 -3.75 -13.30 -7.06
CA HIS A 274 -5.09 -12.74 -6.78
C HIS A 274 -6.19 -13.81 -6.67
N GLU A 275 -6.02 -14.95 -7.33
CA GLU A 275 -6.93 -16.09 -7.25
C GLU A 275 -6.80 -16.94 -5.98
N ALA A 276 -5.76 -16.75 -5.18
CA ALA A 276 -5.54 -17.55 -3.98
C ALA A 276 -6.48 -17.10 -2.85
N ASN A 277 -6.86 -18.05 -2.00
CA ASN A 277 -7.76 -17.79 -0.87
C ASN A 277 -7.01 -17.49 0.43
N VAL A 278 -5.66 -17.45 0.40
CA VAL A 278 -4.83 -17.24 1.59
C VAL A 278 -4.54 -15.75 1.75
N PRO A 279 -4.96 -15.11 2.85
CA PRO A 279 -4.66 -13.71 3.08
C PRO A 279 -3.17 -13.53 3.40
N THR A 280 -2.53 -12.50 2.82
CA THR A 280 -1.12 -12.17 3.08
C THR A 280 -0.93 -10.77 3.64
N ILE A 281 -1.95 -9.92 3.57
CA ILE A 281 -1.87 -8.50 3.92
C ILE A 281 -2.97 -8.04 4.90
N ALA A 282 -3.87 -8.93 5.32
CA ALA A 282 -4.94 -8.63 6.27
C ALA A 282 -4.39 -8.48 7.71
N THR A 283 -5.15 -7.82 8.58
CA THR A 283 -4.73 -7.55 9.96
C THR A 283 -4.43 -8.82 10.78
N MET A 284 -5.10 -9.94 10.47
CA MET A 284 -4.86 -11.23 11.12
C MET A 284 -3.52 -11.90 10.74
N VAL A 285 -2.85 -11.42 9.69
CA VAL A 285 -1.54 -11.93 9.27
C VAL A 285 -0.47 -11.30 10.16
N PRO A 286 0.41 -12.08 10.81
CA PRO A 286 1.48 -11.55 11.64
C PRO A 286 2.39 -10.58 10.89
N ARG A 287 2.98 -9.62 11.61
CA ARG A 287 3.99 -8.71 11.06
C ARG A 287 5.16 -9.51 10.49
N ALA A 288 5.68 -9.10 9.33
CA ALA A 288 6.82 -9.71 8.65
C ALA A 288 6.70 -11.23 8.38
N ALA A 289 5.48 -11.78 8.27
CA ALA A 289 5.25 -13.23 8.18
C ALA A 289 5.95 -13.91 6.98
N PHE A 290 6.24 -13.17 5.91
CA PHE A 290 6.77 -13.74 4.67
C PHE A 290 8.27 -13.47 4.43
N THR A 291 8.95 -12.72 5.28
CA THR A 291 10.35 -12.30 5.06
C THR A 291 11.32 -13.48 4.95
N ARG A 292 11.04 -14.59 5.64
CA ARG A 292 11.85 -15.81 5.54
C ARG A 292 11.78 -16.47 4.15
N VAL A 293 10.73 -16.26 3.39
CA VAL A 293 10.66 -16.72 2.00
C VAL A 293 11.56 -15.84 1.14
N THR A 294 11.56 -14.52 1.37
CA THR A 294 12.52 -13.60 0.74
C THR A 294 13.97 -13.98 1.05
N ALA A 295 14.28 -14.34 2.29
CA ALA A 295 15.60 -14.80 2.70
C ALA A 295 16.10 -16.04 1.93
N ARG A 296 15.18 -16.90 1.46
CA ARG A 296 15.53 -18.01 0.58
C ARG A 296 15.90 -17.52 -0.82
N VAL A 297 15.11 -16.58 -1.41
CA VAL A 297 15.41 -15.98 -2.71
C VAL A 297 16.76 -15.26 -2.67
N ARG A 298 17.02 -14.49 -1.60
CA ARG A 298 18.28 -13.75 -1.40
C ARG A 298 19.53 -14.64 -1.45
N LYS A 299 19.42 -15.90 -1.05
CA LYS A 299 20.54 -16.86 -1.12
C LYS A 299 20.85 -17.38 -2.53
N GLU A 300 19.94 -17.19 -3.46
CA GLU A 300 20.05 -17.70 -4.82
C GLU A 300 20.66 -16.69 -5.79
N VAL A 301 20.73 -15.38 -5.40
CA VAL A 301 21.19 -14.28 -6.24
C VAL A 301 22.26 -13.44 -5.53
N SER A 302 23.06 -12.69 -6.30
CA SER A 302 24.06 -11.75 -5.77
C SER A 302 23.57 -10.30 -5.76
N ILE A 303 22.52 -9.97 -6.51
CA ILE A 303 21.89 -8.66 -6.54
C ILE A 303 20.96 -8.47 -5.33
N PRO A 304 20.69 -7.22 -4.91
CA PRO A 304 19.81 -6.92 -3.78
C PRO A 304 18.40 -7.49 -3.93
N VAL A 305 17.79 -7.85 -2.78
CA VAL A 305 16.44 -8.41 -2.73
C VAL A 305 15.54 -7.58 -1.82
N ILE A 306 14.33 -7.24 -2.32
CA ILE A 306 13.30 -6.51 -1.60
C ILE A 306 12.31 -7.51 -0.98
N THR A 307 11.98 -7.33 0.31
CA THR A 307 10.86 -8.01 0.97
C THR A 307 9.65 -7.10 1.14
N SER A 308 8.49 -7.69 1.38
CA SER A 308 7.23 -6.96 1.58
C SER A 308 6.27 -7.71 2.50
N ASN A 309 5.09 -7.17 2.68
CA ASN A 309 3.92 -7.68 3.40
C ASN A 309 4.03 -7.61 4.94
N ARG A 310 3.10 -6.86 5.51
CA ARG A 310 2.92 -6.74 6.97
C ARG A 310 4.13 -6.18 7.72
N ILE A 311 4.86 -5.27 7.10
CA ILE A 311 5.92 -4.47 7.73
C ILE A 311 5.36 -3.05 7.83
N ASN A 312 5.07 -2.58 9.04
CA ASN A 312 4.30 -1.35 9.26
C ASN A 312 4.83 -0.46 10.40
N MET A 313 5.98 -0.81 10.96
CA MET A 313 6.69 -0.01 11.96
C MET A 313 8.20 -0.09 11.72
N PRO A 314 8.98 0.94 12.09
CA PRO A 314 10.41 0.97 11.83
C PRO A 314 11.19 -0.13 12.54
N GLU A 315 10.81 -0.52 13.77
CA GLU A 315 11.44 -1.64 14.49
C GLU A 315 11.27 -2.98 13.75
N VAL A 316 10.11 -3.20 13.10
CA VAL A 316 9.88 -4.42 12.31
C VAL A 316 10.74 -4.43 11.05
N ALA A 317 10.91 -3.27 10.41
CA ALA A 317 11.79 -3.14 9.25
C ALA A 317 13.26 -3.36 9.63
N GLU A 318 13.70 -2.77 10.73
CA GLU A 318 15.05 -2.94 11.27
C GLU A 318 15.37 -4.40 11.58
N GLU A 319 14.50 -5.10 12.33
CA GLU A 319 14.65 -6.52 12.65
C GLU A 319 14.77 -7.41 11.41
N VAL A 320 14.02 -7.12 10.35
CA VAL A 320 14.08 -7.86 9.07
C VAL A 320 15.44 -7.69 8.41
N LEU A 321 15.97 -6.46 8.40
CA LEU A 321 17.29 -6.14 7.84
C LEU A 321 18.44 -6.72 8.69
N GLU A 322 18.36 -6.61 10.01
CA GLU A 322 19.34 -7.21 10.95
C GLU A 322 19.46 -8.73 10.80
N ARG A 323 18.34 -9.43 10.60
CA ARG A 323 18.34 -10.87 10.34
C ARG A 323 18.91 -11.24 8.98
N GLY A 324 19.11 -10.27 8.09
CA GLY A 324 19.53 -10.49 6.72
C GLY A 324 18.48 -11.22 5.87
N ASP A 325 17.19 -11.06 6.21
CA ASP A 325 16.11 -11.66 5.42
C ASP A 325 15.97 -10.98 4.05
N ALA A 326 16.36 -9.70 3.94
CA ALA A 326 16.34 -8.89 2.73
C ALA A 326 17.38 -7.76 2.79
N ASP A 327 17.62 -7.09 1.66
CA ASP A 327 18.49 -5.91 1.56
C ASP A 327 17.69 -4.61 1.63
N LEU A 328 16.42 -4.66 1.25
CA LEU A 328 15.48 -3.53 1.21
C LEU A 328 14.10 -3.98 1.69
N VAL A 329 13.36 -3.05 2.30
CA VAL A 329 12.03 -3.30 2.87
C VAL A 329 10.97 -2.45 2.19
N SER A 330 10.00 -3.10 1.55
CA SER A 330 8.88 -2.43 0.88
C SER A 330 7.68 -2.30 1.83
N MET A 331 7.30 -1.05 2.09
CA MET A 331 6.22 -0.62 2.98
C MET A 331 5.20 0.23 2.22
N ALA A 332 4.27 -0.38 1.49
CA ALA A 332 3.29 0.34 0.68
C ALA A 332 2.26 1.10 1.55
N ARG A 333 1.38 0.39 2.24
CA ARG A 333 0.31 0.99 3.05
C ARG A 333 0.78 1.80 4.28
N PRO A 334 1.94 1.54 4.89
CA PRO A 334 2.48 2.45 5.91
C PRO A 334 2.72 3.87 5.38
N MET A 335 3.23 4.01 4.15
CA MET A 335 3.42 5.32 3.50
C MET A 335 2.08 5.98 3.07
N LEU A 336 1.02 5.18 2.92
CA LEU A 336 -0.34 5.69 2.74
C LEU A 336 -0.92 6.22 4.06
N ALA A 337 -0.68 5.51 5.17
CA ALA A 337 -1.15 5.89 6.50
C ALA A 337 -0.40 7.10 7.07
N ASP A 338 0.91 7.20 6.81
CA ASP A 338 1.78 8.28 7.31
C ASP A 338 2.87 8.61 6.28
N SER A 339 2.74 9.76 5.62
CA SER A 339 3.74 10.24 4.66
C SER A 339 5.09 10.59 5.32
N GLU A 340 5.07 10.99 6.61
CA GLU A 340 6.23 11.37 7.41
C GLU A 340 6.91 10.20 8.15
N PHE A 341 6.53 8.97 7.84
CA PHE A 341 6.97 7.76 8.54
C PHE A 341 8.50 7.72 8.74
N MET A 342 9.27 7.93 7.68
CA MET A 342 10.73 7.83 7.75
C MET A 342 11.36 9.00 8.52
N ASN A 343 10.87 10.23 8.33
CA ASN A 343 11.34 11.38 9.10
C ASN A 343 11.04 11.22 10.60
N LYS A 344 9.86 10.69 10.95
CA LYS A 344 9.51 10.40 12.35
C LYS A 344 10.42 9.31 12.94
N ALA A 345 10.67 8.24 12.18
CA ALA A 345 11.61 7.20 12.60
C ALA A 345 13.04 7.76 12.79
N ALA A 346 13.53 8.56 11.83
CA ALA A 346 14.87 9.17 11.89
C ALA A 346 15.07 10.13 13.08
N THR A 347 13.99 10.72 13.58
CA THR A 347 14.05 11.76 14.64
C THR A 347 13.53 11.28 15.99
N GLY A 348 13.48 9.96 16.24
CA GLY A 348 13.04 9.37 17.51
C GLY A 348 11.55 9.60 17.84
N ARG A 349 10.74 9.97 16.83
CA ARG A 349 9.30 10.24 16.97
C ARG A 349 8.44 9.04 16.57
N ARG A 350 8.91 7.84 16.89
CA ARG A 350 8.22 6.57 16.58
C ARG A 350 6.78 6.55 17.09
N ASP A 351 6.52 7.14 18.25
CA ASP A 351 5.20 7.21 18.87
C ASP A 351 4.24 8.19 18.18
N GLU A 352 4.74 9.03 17.27
CA GLU A 352 3.94 9.91 16.41
C GLU A 352 3.60 9.28 15.05
N ILE A 353 4.06 8.07 14.75
CA ILE A 353 3.75 7.39 13.49
C ILE A 353 2.29 6.91 13.50
N ASN A 354 1.51 7.33 12.50
CA ASN A 354 0.15 6.84 12.27
C ASN A 354 0.23 5.47 11.59
N THR A 355 0.17 4.40 12.37
CA THR A 355 0.46 3.04 11.91
C THR A 355 -0.65 2.48 11.02
N CYS A 356 -0.27 1.88 9.89
CA CYS A 356 -1.20 1.09 9.08
C CYS A 356 -1.71 -0.12 9.86
N ILE A 357 -3.00 -0.16 10.14
CA ILE A 357 -3.68 -1.24 10.89
C ILE A 357 -4.11 -2.44 10.03
N ALA A 358 -3.67 -2.49 8.77
CA ALA A 358 -3.94 -3.55 7.81
C ALA A 358 -5.45 -3.91 7.63
N CYS A 359 -6.33 -2.93 7.80
CA CYS A 359 -7.79 -3.11 7.71
C CYS A 359 -8.28 -3.33 6.27
N ASN A 360 -7.53 -2.92 5.26
CA ASN A 360 -7.83 -3.00 3.82
C ASN A 360 -9.07 -2.21 3.35
N GLN A 361 -9.78 -1.50 4.21
CA GLN A 361 -11.10 -0.91 3.93
C GLN A 361 -11.07 0.26 2.94
N ALA A 362 -10.35 1.35 3.26
CA ALA A 362 -10.34 2.53 2.39
C ALA A 362 -9.22 2.50 1.33
N CYS A 363 -8.39 1.46 1.30
CA CYS A 363 -7.39 1.25 0.26
C CYS A 363 -7.83 0.12 -0.68
N LEU A 364 -7.63 -1.15 -0.31
CA LEU A 364 -7.88 -2.31 -1.18
C LEU A 364 -9.34 -2.42 -1.62
N ASP A 365 -10.31 -2.26 -0.69
CA ASP A 365 -11.72 -2.35 -1.03
C ASP A 365 -12.18 -1.19 -1.95
N HIS A 366 -11.57 0.00 -1.83
CA HIS A 366 -11.80 1.11 -2.76
C HIS A 366 -11.28 0.75 -4.15
N THR A 367 -10.04 0.28 -4.26
CA THR A 367 -9.44 -0.13 -5.54
C THR A 367 -10.30 -1.19 -6.25
N PHE A 368 -10.72 -2.23 -5.54
CA PHE A 368 -11.60 -3.26 -6.13
C PHE A 368 -13.01 -2.76 -6.44
N SER A 369 -13.42 -1.64 -5.89
CA SER A 369 -14.69 -0.97 -6.18
C SER A 369 -14.55 0.15 -7.22
N MET A 370 -13.38 0.25 -7.88
CA MET A 370 -13.05 1.31 -8.86
C MET A 370 -13.22 2.72 -8.28
N LYS A 371 -12.81 2.90 -7.02
CA LYS A 371 -12.80 4.18 -6.32
C LYS A 371 -11.37 4.61 -6.04
N THR A 372 -11.14 5.91 -6.01
CA THR A 372 -9.86 6.45 -5.53
C THR A 372 -9.53 5.89 -4.15
N THR A 373 -8.32 5.39 -4.01
CA THR A 373 -7.77 4.91 -2.74
C THR A 373 -7.74 6.04 -1.71
N SER A 374 -7.93 5.67 -0.46
CA SER A 374 -7.67 6.50 0.70
C SER A 374 -7.18 5.61 1.84
N CYS A 375 -7.08 6.12 3.06
CA CYS A 375 -6.71 5.33 4.22
C CYS A 375 -7.67 5.58 5.37
N LEU A 376 -8.10 4.51 6.05
CA LEU A 376 -9.06 4.63 7.17
C LEU A 376 -8.51 5.46 8.33
N VAL A 377 -7.18 5.39 8.56
CA VAL A 377 -6.50 6.16 9.60
C VAL A 377 -5.90 7.48 9.10
N ASN A 378 -5.87 7.70 7.77
CA ASN A 378 -5.42 8.94 7.13
C ASN A 378 -6.33 9.28 5.93
N PRO A 379 -7.47 9.93 6.14
CA PRO A 379 -8.40 10.25 5.06
C PRO A 379 -7.85 11.24 4.02
N ARG A 380 -6.74 11.92 4.33
CA ARG A 380 -6.03 12.82 3.41
C ARG A 380 -5.26 12.06 2.31
N ALA A 381 -4.91 10.79 2.55
CA ALA A 381 -4.20 9.98 1.58
C ALA A 381 -4.93 9.91 0.22
N CYS A 382 -4.22 10.20 -0.86
CA CYS A 382 -4.73 10.38 -2.23
C CYS A 382 -5.69 11.58 -2.42
N HIS A 383 -5.79 12.47 -1.42
CA HIS A 383 -6.58 13.71 -1.44
C HIS A 383 -5.72 14.92 -1.06
N GLU A 384 -4.41 14.84 -1.24
CA GLU A 384 -3.43 15.85 -0.84
C GLU A 384 -3.70 17.23 -1.46
N THR A 385 -4.21 17.27 -2.70
CA THR A 385 -4.58 18.50 -3.40
C THR A 385 -5.91 19.12 -2.95
N MET A 386 -6.72 18.36 -2.20
CA MET A 386 -8.09 18.74 -1.82
C MET A 386 -8.23 19.00 -0.32
N LEU A 387 -7.46 18.30 0.51
CA LEU A 387 -7.51 18.35 1.96
C LEU A 387 -6.19 18.90 2.50
N SER A 388 -6.11 20.22 2.69
CA SER A 388 -4.96 20.86 3.33
C SER A 388 -5.22 21.06 4.83
N PHE A 389 -4.16 20.97 5.64
CA PHE A 389 -4.20 21.25 7.07
C PHE A 389 -3.56 22.62 7.39
N GLU A 390 -3.77 23.59 6.51
CA GLU A 390 -3.24 24.93 6.67
C GLU A 390 -3.68 25.56 8.00
N PRO A 391 -2.76 26.24 8.71
CA PRO A 391 -3.09 26.97 9.93
C PRO A 391 -4.21 27.98 9.69
N THR A 392 -5.15 28.05 10.63
CA THR A 392 -6.25 29.02 10.53
C THR A 392 -5.80 30.43 10.92
N SER A 393 -6.28 31.43 10.18
CA SER A 393 -6.11 32.86 10.56
C SER A 393 -7.13 33.32 11.61
N SER A 394 -8.12 32.48 11.96
CA SER A 394 -9.18 32.79 12.93
C SER A 394 -9.40 31.62 13.88
N PRO A 395 -8.49 31.44 14.87
CA PRO A 395 -8.61 30.40 15.89
C PRO A 395 -9.97 30.44 16.61
N LYS A 396 -10.54 29.27 16.88
CA LYS A 396 -11.82 29.07 17.56
C LYS A 396 -11.63 28.22 18.81
N SER A 397 -12.49 28.40 19.79
CA SER A 397 -12.67 27.49 20.92
C SER A 397 -13.71 26.42 20.55
N VAL A 398 -13.33 25.16 20.56
CA VAL A 398 -14.16 24.05 20.08
C VAL A 398 -14.33 23.00 21.16
N ALA A 399 -15.57 22.67 21.49
CA ALA A 399 -15.91 21.51 22.31
C ALA A 399 -16.20 20.30 21.39
N VAL A 400 -15.51 19.18 21.61
CA VAL A 400 -15.75 17.91 20.91
C VAL A 400 -16.32 16.91 21.90
N ILE A 401 -17.49 16.35 21.59
CA ILE A 401 -18.21 15.44 22.49
C ILE A 401 -18.12 14.02 21.95
N GLY A 402 -17.31 13.20 22.60
CA GLY A 402 -17.03 11.82 22.24
C GLY A 402 -15.59 11.62 21.75
N ALA A 403 -14.80 10.85 22.50
CA ALA A 403 -13.41 10.49 22.20
C ALA A 403 -13.30 9.15 21.43
N GLY A 404 -14.29 8.83 20.61
CA GLY A 404 -14.20 7.78 19.59
C GLY A 404 -13.39 8.23 18.37
N PRO A 405 -13.18 7.37 17.34
CA PRO A 405 -12.35 7.69 16.17
C PRO A 405 -12.70 9.01 15.50
N ALA A 406 -13.98 9.36 15.38
CA ALA A 406 -14.41 10.61 14.75
C ALA A 406 -13.99 11.84 15.57
N GLY A 407 -14.21 11.82 16.90
CA GLY A 407 -13.82 12.92 17.78
C GLY A 407 -12.31 13.06 17.89
N LEU A 408 -11.58 11.94 17.94
CA LEU A 408 -10.10 11.93 17.96
C LEU A 408 -9.53 12.56 16.70
N ALA A 409 -10.00 12.13 15.51
CA ALA A 409 -9.55 12.67 14.24
C ALA A 409 -9.88 14.16 14.10
N TYR A 410 -11.10 14.57 14.49
CA TYR A 410 -11.47 15.98 14.46
C TYR A 410 -10.61 16.82 15.40
N SER A 411 -10.43 16.37 16.65
CA SER A 411 -9.67 17.11 17.67
C SER A 411 -8.22 17.34 17.26
N THR A 412 -7.56 16.30 16.74
CA THR A 412 -6.15 16.42 16.32
C THR A 412 -5.99 17.35 15.13
N VAL A 413 -6.83 17.23 14.07
CA VAL A 413 -6.76 18.10 12.90
C VAL A 413 -7.13 19.55 13.24
N ALA A 414 -8.15 19.78 14.08
CA ALA A 414 -8.54 21.11 14.50
C ALA A 414 -7.43 21.80 15.32
N ALA A 415 -6.83 21.06 16.25
CA ALA A 415 -5.72 21.57 17.07
C ALA A 415 -4.47 21.85 16.20
N GLU A 416 -4.11 20.96 15.26
CA GLU A 416 -3.02 21.15 14.32
C GLU A 416 -3.21 22.43 13.47
N ARG A 417 -4.44 22.74 13.11
CA ARG A 417 -4.79 23.99 12.41
C ARG A 417 -4.82 25.23 13.30
N GLY A 418 -4.56 25.09 14.62
CA GLY A 418 -4.46 26.21 15.55
C GLY A 418 -5.75 26.56 16.29
N HIS A 419 -6.80 25.71 16.27
CA HIS A 419 -7.98 25.87 17.11
C HIS A 419 -7.69 25.40 18.56
N LYS A 420 -8.33 26.03 19.55
CA LYS A 420 -8.30 25.55 20.93
C LYS A 420 -9.38 24.49 21.13
N VAL A 421 -8.97 23.25 21.37
CA VAL A 421 -9.90 22.10 21.44
C VAL A 421 -10.01 21.55 22.86
N THR A 422 -11.24 21.34 23.33
CA THR A 422 -11.55 20.55 24.53
C THR A 422 -12.34 19.32 24.10
N LEU A 423 -11.82 18.14 24.42
CA LEU A 423 -12.41 16.84 24.07
C LEU A 423 -13.02 16.20 25.32
N PHE A 424 -14.34 15.93 25.29
CA PHE A 424 -15.07 15.30 26.37
C PHE A 424 -15.45 13.86 26.03
N ASP A 425 -15.37 12.94 27.00
CA ASP A 425 -15.97 11.62 26.90
C ASP A 425 -16.52 11.15 28.24
N ALA A 426 -17.65 10.44 28.20
CA ALA A 426 -18.25 9.84 29.39
C ALA A 426 -17.49 8.61 29.90
N ALA A 427 -16.64 8.00 29.06
CA ALA A 427 -15.73 6.92 29.45
C ALA A 427 -14.44 7.46 30.07
N ASP A 428 -13.73 6.59 30.78
CA ASP A 428 -12.44 6.88 31.43
C ASP A 428 -11.23 6.64 30.52
N GLU A 429 -11.46 6.21 29.27
CA GLU A 429 -10.42 6.01 28.23
C GLU A 429 -10.89 6.53 26.86
N ILE A 430 -9.94 6.98 26.02
CA ILE A 430 -10.20 7.34 24.63
C ILE A 430 -10.45 6.09 23.79
N GLY A 431 -11.08 6.22 22.62
CA GLY A 431 -11.22 5.16 21.61
C GLY A 431 -12.65 4.72 21.36
N GLY A 432 -13.60 4.94 22.29
CA GLY A 432 -14.99 4.57 22.10
C GLY A 432 -15.16 3.10 21.71
N GLN A 433 -15.89 2.82 20.61
CA GLN A 433 -16.09 1.44 20.14
C GLN A 433 -14.82 0.78 19.56
N PHE A 434 -13.79 1.54 19.26
CA PHE A 434 -12.50 0.98 18.84
C PHE A 434 -11.87 0.12 19.95
N ASN A 435 -12.19 0.42 21.23
CA ASN A 435 -11.81 -0.39 22.39
C ASN A 435 -12.43 -1.80 22.38
N LEU A 436 -13.55 -1.99 21.69
CA LEU A 436 -14.12 -3.32 21.45
C LEU A 436 -13.42 -4.01 20.28
N ALA A 437 -13.21 -3.27 19.19
CA ALA A 437 -12.59 -3.81 17.98
C ALA A 437 -11.17 -4.35 18.24
N LYS A 438 -10.35 -3.63 19.02
CA LYS A 438 -8.97 -4.03 19.36
C LYS A 438 -8.87 -5.33 20.16
N ARG A 439 -9.98 -5.80 20.78
CA ARG A 439 -10.05 -7.04 21.57
C ARG A 439 -10.39 -8.28 20.73
N VAL A 440 -10.81 -8.09 19.48
CA VAL A 440 -11.11 -9.20 18.59
C VAL A 440 -9.78 -9.84 18.14
N PRO A 441 -9.60 -11.17 18.30
CA PRO A 441 -8.40 -11.86 17.88
C PRO A 441 -8.03 -11.54 16.42
N GLY A 442 -6.75 -11.22 16.15
CA GLY A 442 -6.25 -10.81 14.84
C GLY A 442 -6.44 -9.32 14.54
N LYS A 443 -6.91 -8.50 15.50
CA LYS A 443 -7.03 -7.03 15.37
C LYS A 443 -6.12 -6.27 16.36
N GLU A 444 -5.04 -6.88 16.78
CA GLU A 444 -4.08 -6.32 17.74
C GLU A 444 -3.47 -5.00 17.24
N GLU A 445 -3.34 -4.83 15.91
CA GLU A 445 -2.85 -3.58 15.29
C GLU A 445 -3.70 -2.35 15.67
N PHE A 446 -4.95 -2.53 16.07
CA PHE A 446 -5.84 -1.43 16.43
C PHE A 446 -5.40 -0.70 17.72
N HIS A 447 -4.56 -1.31 18.55
CA HIS A 447 -3.91 -0.63 19.66
C HIS A 447 -3.01 0.53 19.19
N GLU A 448 -2.38 0.40 18.01
CA GLU A 448 -1.51 1.43 17.46
C GLU A 448 -2.26 2.73 17.12
N THR A 449 -3.52 2.65 16.67
CA THR A 449 -4.35 3.82 16.43
C THR A 449 -4.59 4.63 17.71
N LEU A 450 -4.85 3.94 18.83
CA LEU A 450 -5.07 4.62 20.11
C LEU A 450 -3.77 5.18 20.68
N ARG A 451 -2.64 4.48 20.51
CA ARG A 451 -1.31 4.99 20.84
C ARG A 451 -1.05 6.31 20.10
N TYR A 452 -1.25 6.31 18.77
CA TYR A 452 -1.07 7.49 17.92
C TYR A 452 -1.92 8.67 18.41
N TYR A 453 -3.23 8.49 18.58
CA TYR A 453 -4.10 9.57 19.02
C TYR A 453 -3.78 10.06 20.43
N SER A 454 -3.45 9.18 21.38
CA SER A 454 -3.02 9.60 22.72
C SER A 454 -1.81 10.52 22.62
N LYS A 455 -0.80 10.15 21.83
CA LYS A 455 0.39 10.97 21.63
C LYS A 455 0.08 12.29 20.94
N MET A 456 -0.79 12.29 19.92
CA MET A 456 -1.10 13.51 19.17
C MET A 456 -1.96 14.48 19.98
N LEU A 457 -2.87 14.00 20.83
CA LEU A 457 -3.62 14.85 21.74
C LEU A 457 -2.69 15.60 22.73
N ASP A 458 -1.73 14.89 23.32
CA ASP A 458 -0.72 15.49 24.19
C ASP A 458 0.15 16.51 23.44
N LYS A 459 0.67 16.12 22.26
CA LYS A 459 1.55 16.98 21.45
C LYS A 459 0.89 18.27 21.01
N LEU A 460 -0.41 18.22 20.72
CA LEU A 460 -1.20 19.33 20.20
C LEU A 460 -1.93 20.13 21.31
N ASP A 461 -1.63 19.83 22.58
CA ASP A 461 -2.18 20.51 23.77
C ASP A 461 -3.74 20.52 23.78
N VAL A 462 -4.34 19.38 23.39
CA VAL A 462 -5.80 19.21 23.46
C VAL A 462 -6.21 18.97 24.91
N ASP A 463 -7.15 19.79 25.44
CA ASP A 463 -7.73 19.61 26.78
C ASP A 463 -8.67 18.39 26.79
N VAL A 464 -8.19 17.24 27.31
CA VAL A 464 -8.93 15.97 27.31
C VAL A 464 -9.59 15.73 28.66
N ARG A 465 -10.93 15.65 28.67
CA ARG A 465 -11.76 15.45 29.86
C ARG A 465 -12.54 14.13 29.76
N LEU A 466 -11.96 13.09 30.37
CA LEU A 466 -12.55 11.76 30.44
C LEU A 466 -13.37 11.58 31.73
N GLY A 467 -14.34 10.66 31.70
CA GLY A 467 -15.28 10.44 32.80
C GLY A 467 -16.35 11.52 32.92
N GLU A 468 -16.39 12.47 31.98
CA GLU A 468 -17.35 13.60 31.99
C GLU A 468 -18.42 13.41 30.92
N ARG A 469 -19.65 13.16 31.38
CA ARG A 469 -20.82 13.19 30.51
C ARG A 469 -21.38 14.62 30.49
N VAL A 470 -21.29 15.27 29.35
CA VAL A 470 -21.77 16.64 29.14
C VAL A 470 -23.10 16.66 28.38
N SER A 471 -23.97 17.60 28.75
CA SER A 471 -25.21 17.95 28.04
C SER A 471 -25.06 19.33 27.39
N ALA A 472 -26.06 19.74 26.58
CA ALA A 472 -26.05 21.08 26.00
C ALA A 472 -26.04 22.17 27.08
N ALA A 473 -26.74 21.98 28.18
CA ALA A 473 -26.78 22.93 29.30
C ALA A 473 -25.43 23.08 30.00
N ASP A 474 -24.62 22.01 30.05
CA ASP A 474 -23.28 22.07 30.67
C ASP A 474 -22.30 22.87 29.82
N LEU A 475 -22.55 23.01 28.52
CA LEU A 475 -21.70 23.76 27.58
C LEU A 475 -22.12 25.22 27.42
N GLU A 476 -23.36 25.56 27.80
CA GLU A 476 -23.86 26.93 27.75
C GLU A 476 -23.02 27.85 28.66
N GLY A 477 -22.58 28.99 28.12
CA GLY A 477 -21.78 29.96 28.86
C GLY A 477 -20.31 29.62 29.07
N GLN A 478 -19.83 28.45 28.62
CA GLN A 478 -18.39 28.10 28.71
C GLN A 478 -17.50 28.78 27.66
N GLY A 479 -18.10 29.52 26.71
CA GLY A 479 -17.34 30.31 25.73
C GLY A 479 -16.81 29.52 24.54
N PHE A 480 -17.42 28.36 24.23
CA PHE A 480 -17.12 27.64 22.99
C PHE A 480 -17.76 28.31 21.79
N ASP A 481 -16.99 28.53 20.73
CA ASP A 481 -17.50 29.02 19.43
C ASP A 481 -18.25 27.93 18.67
N HIS A 482 -17.80 26.68 18.81
CA HIS A 482 -18.38 25.52 18.12
C HIS A 482 -18.47 24.30 19.03
N VAL A 483 -19.50 23.48 18.79
CA VAL A 483 -19.66 22.17 19.42
C VAL A 483 -19.75 21.10 18.34
N VAL A 484 -18.90 20.10 18.44
CA VAL A 484 -18.85 18.94 17.53
C VAL A 484 -19.38 17.71 18.26
N VAL A 485 -20.46 17.14 17.75
CA VAL A 485 -21.09 15.96 18.33
C VAL A 485 -20.57 14.70 17.64
N ALA A 486 -19.74 13.94 18.35
CA ALA A 486 -19.07 12.71 17.87
C ALA A 486 -19.36 11.50 18.78
N THR A 487 -20.55 11.45 19.36
CA THR A 487 -20.96 10.49 20.42
C THR A 487 -21.15 9.04 19.93
N GLY A 488 -21.00 8.80 18.62
CA GLY A 488 -21.09 7.47 18.04
C GLY A 488 -22.49 6.90 18.00
N ILE A 489 -22.59 5.57 18.14
CA ILE A 489 -23.86 4.83 18.08
C ILE A 489 -24.08 4.00 19.35
N THR A 490 -25.36 3.74 19.66
CA THR A 490 -25.76 2.76 20.65
C THR A 490 -26.25 1.49 19.95
N PRO A 491 -25.83 0.28 20.39
CA PRO A 491 -26.27 -0.96 19.80
C PRO A 491 -27.80 -1.10 19.85
N ARG A 492 -28.40 -1.47 18.73
CA ARG A 492 -29.82 -1.78 18.66
C ARG A 492 -30.11 -3.09 19.40
N VAL A 493 -31.05 -3.09 20.29
CA VAL A 493 -31.62 -4.30 20.88
C VAL A 493 -32.77 -4.75 19.98
N PRO A 494 -32.70 -5.92 19.32
CA PRO A 494 -33.77 -6.39 18.44
C PRO A 494 -34.99 -6.83 19.26
N ASN A 495 -36.18 -6.66 18.69
CA ASN A 495 -37.41 -7.14 19.33
C ASN A 495 -37.59 -8.64 19.10
N ILE A 496 -36.96 -9.46 19.96
CA ILE A 496 -37.02 -10.93 19.90
C ILE A 496 -37.57 -11.43 21.23
N LYS A 497 -38.52 -12.37 21.18
CA LYS A 497 -39.09 -12.97 22.38
C LYS A 497 -38.01 -13.63 23.24
N GLY A 498 -37.89 -13.23 24.50
CA GLY A 498 -36.90 -13.74 25.44
C GLY A 498 -35.59 -12.97 25.44
N ILE A 499 -35.49 -11.81 24.77
CA ILE A 499 -34.27 -10.97 24.73
C ILE A 499 -33.83 -10.52 26.13
N ASP A 500 -34.79 -10.38 27.06
CA ASP A 500 -34.55 -9.95 28.45
C ASP A 500 -34.15 -11.12 29.37
N HIS A 501 -34.09 -12.34 28.86
CA HIS A 501 -33.71 -13.50 29.69
C HIS A 501 -32.27 -13.35 30.22
N PRO A 502 -31.97 -13.68 31.49
CA PRO A 502 -30.66 -13.49 32.12
C PRO A 502 -29.51 -14.19 31.39
N MET A 503 -29.77 -15.23 30.61
CA MET A 503 -28.76 -15.92 29.78
C MET A 503 -28.39 -15.17 28.50
N VAL A 504 -29.14 -14.14 28.11
CA VAL A 504 -28.86 -13.32 26.93
C VAL A 504 -27.81 -12.28 27.26
N VAL A 505 -26.75 -12.26 26.49
CA VAL A 505 -25.60 -11.37 26.67
C VAL A 505 -25.41 -10.53 25.42
N GLY A 506 -25.37 -9.21 25.56
CA GLY A 506 -25.02 -8.30 24.48
C GLY A 506 -23.54 -8.46 24.07
N TYR A 507 -23.24 -8.23 22.81
CA TYR A 507 -21.86 -8.41 22.28
C TYR A 507 -20.82 -7.55 23.03
N ILE A 508 -21.18 -6.36 23.48
CA ILE A 508 -20.29 -5.48 24.26
C ILE A 508 -19.89 -6.18 25.57
N ASP A 509 -20.85 -6.68 26.33
CA ASP A 509 -20.58 -7.36 27.60
C ASP A 509 -19.77 -8.65 27.40
N ALA A 510 -20.02 -9.36 26.28
CA ALA A 510 -19.28 -10.55 25.91
C ALA A 510 -17.81 -10.23 25.60
N ILE A 511 -17.55 -9.27 24.71
CA ILE A 511 -16.20 -8.86 24.27
C ILE A 511 -15.41 -8.24 25.44
N MET A 512 -16.08 -7.44 26.28
CA MET A 512 -15.44 -6.81 27.44
C MET A 512 -15.25 -7.76 28.64
N GLY A 513 -15.79 -8.99 28.56
CA GLY A 513 -15.73 -9.94 29.65
C GLY A 513 -16.54 -9.54 30.89
N ARG A 514 -17.54 -8.66 30.71
CA ARG A 514 -18.40 -8.15 31.81
C ARG A 514 -19.39 -9.19 32.31
N LYS A 515 -19.74 -10.15 31.43
CA LYS A 515 -20.63 -11.28 31.77
C LYS A 515 -19.97 -12.60 31.33
N PRO A 516 -20.13 -13.67 32.12
CA PRO A 516 -19.55 -14.97 31.77
C PRO A 516 -20.26 -15.57 30.55
N ILE A 517 -19.47 -16.14 29.64
CA ILE A 517 -19.95 -16.85 28.46
C ILE A 517 -19.76 -18.35 28.68
N GLY A 518 -20.84 -19.13 28.51
CA GLY A 518 -20.83 -20.58 28.67
C GLY A 518 -20.10 -21.31 27.53
N LYS A 519 -19.95 -22.64 27.68
CA LYS A 519 -19.29 -23.47 26.65
C LYS A 519 -20.15 -23.72 25.41
N LYS A 520 -21.49 -23.58 25.54
CA LYS A 520 -22.43 -23.69 24.41
C LYS A 520 -23.10 -22.34 24.22
N VAL A 521 -22.86 -21.72 23.10
CA VAL A 521 -23.33 -20.37 22.76
C VAL A 521 -24.09 -20.39 21.45
N ALA A 522 -25.26 -19.77 21.44
CA ALA A 522 -25.98 -19.43 20.22
C ALA A 522 -25.72 -17.95 19.90
N VAL A 523 -25.16 -17.65 18.74
CA VAL A 523 -24.98 -16.28 18.24
C VAL A 523 -26.19 -15.90 17.38
N VAL A 524 -26.89 -14.84 17.76
CA VAL A 524 -28.06 -14.34 17.04
C VAL A 524 -27.68 -13.07 16.29
N GLY A 525 -27.65 -13.17 14.99
CA GLY A 525 -27.15 -12.13 14.09
C GLY A 525 -25.71 -12.41 13.63
N ALA A 526 -25.53 -12.45 12.33
CA ALA A 526 -24.25 -12.74 11.68
C ALA A 526 -24.07 -11.85 10.43
N GLY A 527 -24.68 -10.68 10.45
CA GLY A 527 -24.60 -9.69 9.37
C GLY A 527 -23.42 -8.76 9.50
#